data_81efd481f69d1a98915293d01b709093
#
_entry.id   81efd481f69d1a98915293d01b709093
#
_cell.length_a   1.000
_cell.length_b   1.000
_cell.length_c   1.000
_cell.angle_alpha   90.00
_cell.angle_beta   90.00
_cell.angle_gamma   90.00
#
_symmetry.space_group_name_H-M   'P 1'
#
loop_
_entity.id
_entity.type
_entity.pdbx_description
1 polymer ?
#
loop_
_entity_poly.entity_id
_entity_poly.type
_entity_poly.pdbx_seq_one_letter_code
_entity_poly.pdbx_strand_id
1 'polypeptide(L)'
;MTIVVGTTIASFAMSEPDAWSSWLKHAERQQAIAAEAGHDLRHFAAIQTDARGIEPFADLCNAIGELGGEWWTYSLDDGRTRVSMTNRWRHITVGQNLVVDYCQARADCSHLLFLAADCAAPSDIVPRMLEMDHPLVAPFISTYGLRGPRVLSSKVTGHSYPYHVEDSMASAAALFIARDVFRRIRFRWDLDTGMSDDPCFHADARDLLGIPTYVRHDVLARHYPEAVGAYETRFNPSELEIQR
;
A
#
# COMPACT_ATOMS: atom_id res chain seq x y z
N MET A 1 -16.34 -12.60 -1.37
CA MET A 1 -16.07 -11.15 -1.63
C MET A 1 -14.66 -11.06 -2.17
N THR A 2 -14.46 -10.38 -3.29
CA THR A 2 -13.13 -10.22 -3.89
C THR A 2 -12.47 -8.94 -3.41
N ILE A 3 -11.26 -9.07 -2.90
CA ILE A 3 -10.42 -7.97 -2.42
C ILE A 3 -9.13 -7.97 -3.24
N VAL A 4 -8.73 -6.83 -3.74
CA VAL A 4 -7.46 -6.67 -4.44
C VAL A 4 -6.41 -6.12 -3.48
N VAL A 5 -5.26 -6.79 -3.39
CA VAL A 5 -4.05 -6.23 -2.81
C VAL A 5 -3.27 -5.57 -3.94
N GLY A 6 -3.30 -4.25 -3.95
CA GLY A 6 -2.65 -3.45 -4.98
C GLY A 6 -1.31 -2.91 -4.51
N THR A 7 -0.27 -3.11 -5.30
CA THR A 7 1.10 -2.70 -4.96
C THR A 7 1.70 -1.87 -6.08
N THR A 8 2.38 -0.79 -5.73
CA THR A 8 3.24 -0.05 -6.67
C THR A 8 4.69 -0.47 -6.46
N ILE A 9 5.37 -0.80 -7.54
CA ILE A 9 6.76 -1.28 -7.50
C ILE A 9 7.64 -0.38 -8.35
N ALA A 10 8.55 0.32 -7.68
CA ALA A 10 9.64 1.01 -8.34
C ALA A 10 10.90 0.12 -8.29
N SER A 11 11.62 0.04 -9.39
CA SER A 11 12.70 -0.92 -9.64
C SER A 11 13.78 -1.04 -8.57
N PHE A 12 14.05 0.05 -7.84
CA PHE A 12 15.12 0.04 -6.83
C PHE A 12 14.69 -0.62 -5.50
N ALA A 13 13.39 -0.77 -5.25
CA ALA A 13 12.88 -1.27 -3.97
C ALA A 13 13.05 -2.79 -3.83
N MET A 14 13.36 -3.49 -4.92
CA MET A 14 13.27 -4.94 -4.99
C MET A 14 14.44 -5.57 -5.79
N SER A 15 15.61 -4.95 -5.76
CA SER A 15 16.80 -5.43 -6.49
C SER A 15 17.51 -6.63 -5.84
N GLU A 16 17.06 -7.10 -4.67
CA GLU A 16 17.68 -8.21 -3.97
C GLU A 16 16.88 -9.50 -4.20
N PRO A 17 17.51 -10.59 -4.69
CA PRO A 17 16.83 -11.86 -5.00
C PRO A 17 16.02 -12.44 -3.85
N ASP A 18 16.51 -12.29 -2.62
CA ASP A 18 15.84 -12.82 -1.42
C ASP A 18 14.59 -12.02 -1.02
N ALA A 19 14.47 -10.80 -1.53
CA ALA A 19 13.31 -9.95 -1.27
C ALA A 19 12.02 -10.55 -1.83
N TRP A 20 12.10 -11.15 -3.00
CA TRP A 20 10.95 -11.73 -3.71
C TRP A 20 10.41 -12.96 -3.02
N SER A 21 11.30 -13.85 -2.59
CA SER A 21 10.87 -15.08 -1.93
C SER A 21 10.18 -14.79 -0.60
N SER A 22 10.64 -13.79 0.14
CA SER A 22 10.01 -13.38 1.40
C SER A 22 8.67 -12.68 1.18
N TRP A 23 8.59 -11.80 0.17
CA TRP A 23 7.34 -11.14 -0.21
C TRP A 23 6.29 -12.15 -0.69
N LEU A 24 6.69 -13.10 -1.55
CA LEU A 24 5.82 -14.15 -2.08
C LEU A 24 5.23 -14.99 -0.95
N LYS A 25 6.06 -15.52 -0.06
CA LYS A 25 5.60 -16.31 1.10
C LYS A 25 4.64 -15.53 1.99
N HIS A 26 4.89 -14.23 2.17
CA HIS A 26 4.00 -13.38 2.94
C HIS A 26 2.65 -13.19 2.25
N ALA A 27 2.66 -12.94 0.95
CA ALA A 27 1.46 -12.78 0.13
C ALA A 27 0.64 -14.08 0.06
N GLU A 28 1.28 -15.24 -0.09
CA GLU A 28 0.63 -16.56 0.00
C GLU A 28 -0.07 -16.76 1.35
N ARG A 29 0.59 -16.40 2.44
CA ARG A 29 -0.01 -16.47 3.78
C ARG A 29 -1.20 -15.54 3.94
N GLN A 30 -1.13 -14.32 3.40
CA GLN A 30 -2.27 -13.40 3.38
C GLN A 30 -3.45 -14.00 2.61
N GLN A 31 -3.20 -14.60 1.44
CA GLN A 31 -4.25 -15.28 0.66
C GLN A 31 -4.88 -16.43 1.45
N ALA A 32 -4.08 -17.27 2.08
CA ALA A 32 -4.59 -18.39 2.85
C ALA A 32 -5.50 -17.93 4.01
N ILE A 33 -5.06 -16.94 4.79
CA ILE A 33 -5.85 -16.39 5.91
C ILE A 33 -7.12 -15.71 5.41
N ALA A 34 -7.06 -14.96 4.31
CA ALA A 34 -8.24 -14.34 3.73
C ALA A 34 -9.23 -15.39 3.22
N ALA A 35 -8.75 -16.48 2.61
CA ALA A 35 -9.59 -17.58 2.15
C ALA A 35 -10.27 -18.33 3.32
N GLU A 36 -9.57 -18.57 4.41
CA GLU A 36 -10.15 -19.13 5.65
C GLU A 36 -11.28 -18.24 6.21
N ALA A 37 -11.14 -16.91 6.06
CA ALA A 37 -12.17 -15.94 6.42
C ALA A 37 -13.28 -15.78 5.35
N GLY A 38 -13.26 -16.57 4.27
CA GLY A 38 -14.29 -16.54 3.21
C GLY A 38 -14.10 -15.42 2.19
N HIS A 39 -12.90 -14.88 2.04
CA HIS A 39 -12.57 -13.82 1.08
C HIS A 39 -11.65 -14.32 -0.04
N ASP A 40 -11.89 -13.86 -1.26
CA ASP A 40 -11.01 -14.06 -2.42
C ASP A 40 -10.01 -12.89 -2.49
N LEU A 41 -8.74 -13.19 -2.27
CA LEU A 41 -7.67 -12.19 -2.29
C LEU A 41 -6.87 -12.31 -3.58
N ARG A 42 -6.79 -11.21 -4.34
CA ARG A 42 -6.03 -11.14 -5.60
C ARG A 42 -4.94 -10.09 -5.50
N HIS A 43 -3.75 -10.44 -5.94
CA HIS A 43 -2.63 -9.51 -6.01
C HIS A 43 -2.57 -8.82 -7.37
N PHE A 44 -2.33 -7.52 -7.35
CA PHE A 44 -2.06 -6.72 -8.55
C PHE A 44 -0.88 -5.80 -8.32
N ALA A 45 0.04 -5.73 -9.28
CA ALA A 45 1.18 -4.83 -9.22
C ALA A 45 1.21 -3.84 -10.39
N ALA A 46 1.41 -2.58 -10.07
CA ALA A 46 1.79 -1.54 -11.03
C ALA A 46 3.32 -1.37 -10.99
N ILE A 47 4.01 -1.74 -12.07
CA ILE A 47 5.47 -1.85 -12.12
C ILE A 47 6.05 -0.78 -13.03
N GLN A 48 6.92 0.04 -12.48
CA GLN A 48 7.63 1.07 -13.22
C GLN A 48 8.83 0.47 -13.97
N THR A 49 8.89 0.63 -15.30
CA THR A 49 9.89 -0.01 -16.17
C THR A 49 11.08 0.85 -16.54
N ASP A 50 10.99 2.17 -16.44
CA ASP A 50 12.06 3.13 -16.75
C ASP A 50 13.04 3.36 -15.60
N ALA A 51 12.82 2.68 -14.50
CA ALA A 51 13.69 2.75 -13.36
C ALA A 51 14.94 1.87 -13.55
N ARG A 52 16.10 2.37 -13.16
CA ARG A 52 17.38 1.62 -13.25
C ARG A 52 17.30 0.33 -12.43
N GLY A 53 17.75 -0.79 -13.01
CA GLY A 53 17.90 -2.07 -12.32
C GLY A 53 16.71 -3.01 -12.46
N ILE A 54 16.10 -3.09 -13.63
CA ILE A 54 14.98 -4.01 -13.93
C ILE A 54 15.45 -5.44 -14.25
N GLU A 55 16.64 -5.81 -13.95
CA GLU A 55 17.09 -7.19 -14.23
C GLU A 55 16.28 -8.28 -13.50
N PRO A 56 15.65 -8.07 -12.32
CA PRO A 56 14.73 -9.06 -11.75
C PRO A 56 13.28 -8.93 -12.21
N PHE A 57 12.99 -8.18 -13.28
CA PHE A 57 11.61 -7.96 -13.72
C PHE A 57 10.86 -9.25 -14.07
N ALA A 58 11.53 -10.18 -14.76
CA ALA A 58 10.92 -11.46 -15.11
C ALA A 58 10.60 -12.31 -13.86
N ASP A 59 11.51 -12.35 -12.90
CA ASP A 59 11.31 -13.09 -11.64
C ASP A 59 10.17 -12.51 -10.83
N LEU A 60 10.05 -11.18 -10.80
CA LEU A 60 8.94 -10.50 -10.17
C LEU A 60 7.60 -10.84 -10.83
N CYS A 61 7.52 -10.74 -12.14
CA CYS A 61 6.29 -11.09 -12.87
C CYS A 61 5.92 -12.57 -12.64
N ASN A 62 6.91 -13.46 -12.63
CA ASN A 62 6.70 -14.87 -12.32
C ASN A 62 6.16 -15.04 -10.89
N ALA A 63 6.76 -14.39 -9.90
CA ALA A 63 6.30 -14.45 -8.51
C ALA A 63 4.86 -13.95 -8.33
N ILE A 64 4.49 -12.86 -9.00
CA ILE A 64 3.10 -12.38 -9.00
C ILE A 64 2.18 -13.39 -9.69
N GLY A 65 2.59 -13.97 -10.82
CA GLY A 65 1.86 -15.00 -11.54
C GLY A 65 1.64 -16.28 -10.72
N GLU A 66 2.63 -16.71 -9.93
CA GLU A 66 2.52 -17.85 -9.01
C GLU A 66 1.43 -17.64 -7.95
N LEU A 67 1.21 -16.40 -7.54
CA LEU A 67 0.09 -16.02 -6.67
C LEU A 67 -1.27 -15.98 -7.39
N GLY A 68 -1.31 -16.26 -8.71
CA GLY A 68 -2.50 -15.99 -9.52
C GLY A 68 -2.80 -14.51 -9.66
N GLY A 69 -1.82 -13.65 -9.43
CA GLY A 69 -1.92 -12.21 -9.55
C GLY A 69 -1.69 -11.72 -10.98
N GLU A 70 -1.92 -10.43 -11.18
CA GLU A 70 -1.75 -9.74 -12.44
C GLU A 70 -0.85 -8.50 -12.24
N TRP A 71 -0.28 -7.99 -13.33
CA TRP A 71 0.52 -6.78 -13.29
C TRP A 71 0.33 -5.93 -14.55
N TRP A 72 0.50 -4.61 -14.36
CA TRP A 72 0.67 -3.68 -15.46
C TRP A 72 1.98 -2.94 -15.33
N THR A 73 2.57 -2.62 -16.47
CA THR A 73 3.81 -1.84 -16.51
C THR A 73 3.52 -0.40 -16.91
N TYR A 74 4.33 0.52 -16.43
CA TYR A 74 4.30 1.91 -16.86
C TYR A 74 5.71 2.50 -16.92
N SER A 75 5.88 3.47 -17.80
CA SER A 75 7.07 4.29 -17.93
C SER A 75 6.66 5.74 -17.92
N LEU A 76 7.46 6.57 -17.28
CA LEU A 76 7.30 8.02 -17.29
C LEU A 76 8.55 8.68 -17.84
N ASP A 77 9.18 8.03 -18.84
CA ASP A 77 10.37 8.56 -19.51
C ASP A 77 10.04 9.88 -20.21
N ASP A 78 10.10 10.94 -19.42
CA ASP A 78 9.96 12.33 -19.86
C ASP A 78 11.33 13.04 -19.94
N GLY A 79 12.42 12.28 -19.90
CA GLY A 79 13.81 12.78 -19.91
C GLY A 79 14.19 13.53 -18.61
N ARG A 80 13.34 13.52 -17.59
CA ARG A 80 13.59 14.19 -16.31
C ARG A 80 14.23 13.23 -15.33
N THR A 81 15.33 13.65 -14.76
CA THR A 81 15.97 12.88 -13.70
C THR A 81 15.09 12.87 -12.45
N ARG A 82 15.04 11.74 -11.74
CA ARG A 82 14.27 11.54 -10.48
C ARG A 82 14.63 12.47 -9.31
N VAL A 83 15.45 13.47 -9.52
CA VAL A 83 16.07 14.27 -8.45
C VAL A 83 15.08 15.25 -7.82
N SER A 84 13.96 15.59 -8.47
CA SER A 84 12.98 16.48 -7.86
C SER A 84 11.90 15.68 -7.12
N MET A 85 11.49 16.18 -5.94
CA MET A 85 10.38 15.61 -5.16
C MET A 85 9.08 15.53 -5.99
N THR A 86 8.83 16.51 -6.84
CA THR A 86 7.70 16.57 -7.75
C THR A 86 7.65 15.37 -8.70
N ASN A 87 8.80 14.99 -9.28
CA ASN A 87 8.86 13.82 -10.16
C ASN A 87 8.60 12.52 -9.39
N ARG A 88 9.10 12.41 -8.16
CA ARG A 88 8.85 11.25 -7.30
C ARG A 88 7.36 11.07 -7.04
N TRP A 89 6.64 12.13 -6.66
CA TRP A 89 5.19 12.05 -6.40
C TRP A 89 4.39 11.71 -7.65
N ARG A 90 4.78 12.25 -8.82
CA ARG A 90 4.17 11.89 -10.10
C ARG A 90 4.28 10.39 -10.38
N HIS A 91 5.47 9.81 -10.20
CA HIS A 91 5.68 8.37 -10.42
C HIS A 91 4.84 7.51 -9.48
N ILE A 92 4.82 7.85 -8.20
CA ILE A 92 4.01 7.16 -7.19
C ILE A 92 2.54 7.26 -7.56
N THR A 93 2.04 8.45 -7.81
CA THR A 93 0.62 8.72 -8.11
C THR A 93 0.14 7.99 -9.37
N VAL A 94 0.96 7.91 -10.42
CA VAL A 94 0.60 7.14 -11.62
C VAL A 94 0.48 5.66 -11.30
N GLY A 95 1.43 5.08 -10.58
CA GLY A 95 1.36 3.68 -10.17
C GLY A 95 0.14 3.38 -9.30
N GLN A 96 -0.13 4.24 -8.31
CA GLN A 96 -1.32 4.12 -7.45
C GLN A 96 -2.62 4.17 -8.26
N ASN A 97 -2.72 5.07 -9.23
CA ASN A 97 -3.92 5.17 -10.08
C ASN A 97 -4.07 3.98 -11.03
N LEU A 98 -3.00 3.35 -11.49
CA LEU A 98 -3.09 2.09 -12.25
C LEU A 98 -3.68 0.97 -11.39
N VAL A 99 -3.33 0.89 -10.11
CA VAL A 99 -3.95 -0.03 -9.16
C VAL A 99 -5.45 0.26 -9.01
N VAL A 100 -5.83 1.53 -8.88
CA VAL A 100 -7.24 1.94 -8.81
C VAL A 100 -7.97 1.60 -10.11
N ASP A 101 -7.36 1.82 -11.27
CA ASP A 101 -7.95 1.49 -12.59
C ASP A 101 -8.22 0.00 -12.73
N TYR A 102 -7.26 -0.83 -12.30
CA TYR A 102 -7.44 -2.28 -12.27
C TYR A 102 -8.63 -2.70 -11.41
N CYS A 103 -8.76 -2.13 -10.20
CA CYS A 103 -9.89 -2.42 -9.31
C CYS A 103 -11.22 -1.94 -9.89
N GLN A 104 -11.24 -0.78 -10.56
CA GLN A 104 -12.45 -0.23 -11.17
C GLN A 104 -12.93 -1.05 -12.37
N ALA A 105 -12.00 -1.63 -13.13
CA ALA A 105 -12.33 -2.49 -14.27
C ALA A 105 -12.98 -3.83 -13.84
N ARG A 106 -12.86 -4.22 -12.58
CA ARG A 106 -13.39 -5.47 -12.05
C ARG A 106 -14.70 -5.26 -11.32
N ALA A 107 -15.77 -5.81 -11.87
CA ALA A 107 -17.11 -5.70 -11.27
C ALA A 107 -17.23 -6.39 -9.92
N ASP A 108 -16.43 -7.42 -9.66
CA ASP A 108 -16.39 -8.22 -8.43
C ASP A 108 -15.50 -7.64 -7.34
N CYS A 109 -14.60 -6.67 -7.65
CA CYS A 109 -13.74 -6.04 -6.67
C CYS A 109 -14.54 -5.17 -5.69
N SER A 110 -14.61 -5.58 -4.44
CA SER A 110 -15.33 -4.88 -3.38
C SER A 110 -14.46 -3.91 -2.60
N HIS A 111 -13.19 -4.27 -2.40
CA HIS A 111 -12.21 -3.47 -1.65
C HIS A 111 -10.85 -3.55 -2.30
N LEU A 112 -10.08 -2.49 -2.09
CA LEU A 112 -8.66 -2.38 -2.40
C LEU A 112 -7.88 -2.28 -1.09
N LEU A 113 -6.98 -3.21 -0.81
CA LEU A 113 -5.89 -3.01 0.10
C LEU A 113 -4.70 -2.48 -0.71
N PHE A 114 -4.48 -1.17 -0.69
CA PHE A 114 -3.26 -0.61 -1.22
C PHE A 114 -2.12 -0.88 -0.23
N LEU A 115 -1.07 -1.53 -0.68
CA LEU A 115 0.08 -1.89 0.14
C LEU A 115 1.35 -1.61 -0.65
N ALA A 116 2.09 -0.58 -0.26
CA ALA A 116 3.36 -0.25 -0.92
C ALA A 116 4.36 -1.40 -0.83
N ALA A 117 5.19 -1.57 -1.85
CA ALA A 117 6.16 -2.67 -1.92
C ALA A 117 7.17 -2.69 -0.75
N ASP A 118 7.42 -1.54 -0.17
CA ASP A 118 8.28 -1.34 0.99
C ASP A 118 7.52 -1.29 2.33
N CYS A 119 6.26 -1.73 2.34
CA CYS A 119 5.43 -1.79 3.53
C CYS A 119 5.09 -3.24 3.89
N ALA A 120 5.50 -3.67 5.06
CA ALA A 120 5.12 -4.96 5.63
C ALA A 120 3.92 -4.80 6.55
N ALA A 121 2.87 -5.59 6.31
CA ALA A 121 1.65 -5.62 7.10
C ALA A 121 1.42 -7.02 7.70
N PRO A 122 0.64 -7.17 8.78
CA PRO A 122 0.28 -8.48 9.30
C PRO A 122 -0.40 -9.35 8.25
N SER A 123 -0.20 -10.67 8.29
CA SER A 123 -0.83 -11.58 7.34
C SER A 123 -2.35 -11.59 7.44
N ASP A 124 -2.90 -11.27 8.60
CA ASP A 124 -4.33 -11.15 8.89
C ASP A 124 -4.90 -9.73 8.70
N ILE A 125 -4.16 -8.85 7.99
CA ILE A 125 -4.58 -7.45 7.81
C ILE A 125 -5.97 -7.33 7.17
N VAL A 126 -6.26 -8.12 6.15
CA VAL A 126 -7.53 -8.02 5.41
C VAL A 126 -8.75 -8.29 6.30
N PRO A 127 -8.87 -9.45 6.98
CA PRO A 127 -10.01 -9.67 7.87
C PRO A 127 -10.11 -8.62 8.97
N ARG A 128 -8.97 -8.19 9.53
CA ARG A 128 -8.96 -7.16 10.57
C ARG A 128 -9.43 -5.80 10.07
N MET A 129 -9.09 -5.39 8.85
CA MET A 129 -9.60 -4.13 8.28
C MET A 129 -11.10 -4.18 8.01
N LEU A 130 -11.62 -5.34 7.58
CA LEU A 130 -13.06 -5.53 7.34
C LEU A 130 -13.90 -5.44 8.61
N GLU A 131 -13.37 -5.82 9.77
CA GLU A 131 -14.07 -5.71 11.06
C GLU A 131 -14.46 -4.26 11.41
N MET A 132 -13.81 -3.26 10.81
CA MET A 132 -14.13 -1.85 11.06
C MET A 132 -15.46 -1.41 10.45
N ASP A 133 -15.96 -2.13 9.44
CA ASP A 133 -17.16 -1.75 8.67
C ASP A 133 -17.14 -0.27 8.25
N HIS A 134 -15.98 0.20 7.81
CA HIS A 134 -15.77 1.59 7.41
C HIS A 134 -15.14 1.67 6.01
N PRO A 135 -15.57 2.61 5.16
CA PRO A 135 -15.14 2.64 3.76
C PRO A 135 -13.68 3.04 3.52
N LEU A 136 -13.01 3.62 4.51
CA LEU A 136 -11.62 4.06 4.41
C LEU A 136 -10.88 3.84 5.72
N VAL A 137 -10.04 2.80 5.77
CA VAL A 137 -9.32 2.37 6.97
C VAL A 137 -7.83 2.26 6.69
N ALA A 138 -7.00 2.80 7.57
CA ALA A 138 -5.56 2.61 7.54
C ALA A 138 -5.09 1.82 8.77
N PRO A 139 -4.07 0.97 8.67
CA PRO A 139 -3.38 0.44 9.85
C PRO A 139 -2.56 1.55 10.51
N PHE A 140 -2.14 1.33 11.73
CA PHE A 140 -1.11 2.17 12.35
C PHE A 140 0.23 1.92 11.64
N ILE A 141 0.82 2.97 11.05
CA ILE A 141 2.05 2.85 10.27
C ILE A 141 3.24 3.39 11.04
N SER A 142 4.23 2.54 11.22
CA SER A 142 5.54 2.88 11.77
C SER A 142 6.57 2.89 10.65
N THR A 143 7.31 3.97 10.49
CA THR A 143 8.39 4.07 9.50
C THR A 143 9.73 3.73 10.12
N TYR A 144 10.47 2.85 9.47
CA TYR A 144 11.84 2.48 9.85
C TYR A 144 12.84 3.07 8.83
N GLY A 145 13.91 3.67 9.30
CA GLY A 145 14.96 4.26 8.49
C GLY A 145 16.25 4.44 9.30
N LEU A 146 17.28 5.03 8.71
CA LEU A 146 18.59 5.26 9.33
C LEU A 146 18.55 5.99 10.68
N ARG A 147 17.43 6.63 11.01
CA ARG A 147 17.23 7.37 12.27
C ARG A 147 16.31 6.67 13.27
N GLY A 148 15.99 5.39 13.04
CA GLY A 148 15.08 4.62 13.87
C GLY A 148 13.60 4.79 13.52
N PRO A 149 12.71 4.16 14.31
CA PRO A 149 11.28 4.15 14.03
C PRO A 149 10.68 5.56 14.15
N ARG A 150 9.84 5.91 13.17
CA ARG A 150 9.02 7.12 13.19
C ARG A 150 7.56 6.76 13.01
N VAL A 151 6.70 7.41 13.75
CA VAL A 151 5.26 7.30 13.59
C VAL A 151 4.83 8.26 12.49
N LEU A 152 4.24 7.74 11.41
CA LEU A 152 3.71 8.53 10.31
C LEU A 152 2.26 8.97 10.53
N SER A 153 1.49 8.22 11.33
CA SER A 153 0.16 8.63 11.74
C SER A 153 0.27 9.64 12.88
N SER A 154 0.36 10.91 12.55
CA SER A 154 0.49 11.95 13.57
C SER A 154 -0.85 12.50 14.02
N LYS A 155 -0.92 12.85 15.30
CA LYS A 155 -2.04 13.44 16.03
C LYS A 155 -3.28 12.57 16.13
N VAL A 156 -3.12 11.51 16.89
CA VAL A 156 -4.28 10.85 17.50
C VAL A 156 -4.82 11.78 18.58
N THR A 157 -5.93 12.41 18.29
CA THR A 157 -6.72 13.14 19.29
C THR A 157 -7.84 12.23 19.75
N GLY A 158 -7.71 11.67 20.93
CA GLY A 158 -8.74 10.81 21.52
C GLY A 158 -8.14 9.49 22.03
N HIS A 159 -8.76 8.95 23.05
CA HIS A 159 -8.21 7.85 23.85
C HIS A 159 -9.00 6.55 23.74
N SER A 160 -9.93 6.43 22.80
CA SER A 160 -10.71 5.21 22.60
C SER A 160 -10.47 4.62 21.23
N TYR A 161 -10.30 3.33 21.17
CA TYR A 161 -10.21 2.53 19.96
C TYR A 161 -11.63 2.19 19.45
N PRO A 162 -11.87 2.21 18.12
CA PRO A 162 -11.04 2.71 17.04
C PRO A 162 -10.96 4.24 17.00
N TYR A 163 -9.83 4.79 16.55
CA TYR A 163 -9.65 6.23 16.50
C TYR A 163 -10.14 6.83 15.19
N HIS A 164 -10.89 7.91 15.29
CA HIS A 164 -11.13 8.81 14.18
C HIS A 164 -9.94 9.76 14.04
N VAL A 165 -9.40 9.83 12.84
CA VAL A 165 -8.28 10.71 12.54
C VAL A 165 -8.80 11.93 11.81
N GLU A 166 -9.06 13.01 12.53
CA GLU A 166 -9.72 14.20 11.97
C GLU A 166 -8.84 14.97 10.98
N ASP A 167 -7.56 15.03 11.14
CA ASP A 167 -6.66 15.86 10.31
C ASP A 167 -5.33 15.18 9.99
N SER A 168 -5.22 13.91 10.15
CA SER A 168 -3.94 13.30 9.92
C SER A 168 -3.85 12.68 8.55
N MET A 169 -2.73 12.85 8.07
CA MET A 169 -2.15 12.18 6.96
C MET A 169 -1.87 10.72 7.37
N ALA A 170 -2.88 9.86 7.29
CA ALA A 170 -2.59 8.44 7.23
C ALA A 170 -1.74 8.23 5.97
N SER A 171 -0.69 7.45 6.07
CA SER A 171 0.13 7.18 4.89
C SER A 171 -0.58 6.20 3.95
N ALA A 172 -0.55 6.46 2.66
CA ALA A 172 -1.00 5.50 1.65
C ALA A 172 -0.04 4.31 1.49
N ALA A 173 1.00 4.19 2.32
CA ALA A 173 1.84 2.99 2.33
C ALA A 173 1.04 1.72 2.67
N ALA A 174 -0.04 1.83 3.45
CA ALA A 174 -1.04 0.79 3.62
C ALA A 174 -2.41 1.44 3.85
N LEU A 175 -3.37 1.16 2.96
CA LEU A 175 -4.68 1.77 3.00
C LEU A 175 -5.75 0.81 2.49
N PHE A 176 -6.79 0.56 3.28
CA PHE A 176 -7.92 -0.28 2.93
C PHE A 176 -9.09 0.59 2.49
N ILE A 177 -9.53 0.42 1.23
CA ILE A 177 -10.42 1.34 0.54
C ILE A 177 -11.61 0.57 -0.02
N ALA A 178 -12.82 0.91 0.40
CA ALA A 178 -14.04 0.35 -0.17
C ALA A 178 -14.29 0.85 -1.60
N ARG A 179 -15.05 0.06 -2.36
CA ARG A 179 -15.37 0.33 -3.77
C ARG A 179 -15.92 1.73 -4.00
N ASP A 180 -16.82 2.18 -3.15
CA ASP A 180 -17.48 3.49 -3.31
C ASP A 180 -16.52 4.66 -3.20
N VAL A 181 -15.40 4.47 -2.50
CA VAL A 181 -14.33 5.47 -2.39
C VAL A 181 -13.46 5.44 -3.64
N PHE A 182 -12.82 4.28 -3.95
CA PHE A 182 -11.86 4.22 -5.07
C PHE A 182 -12.50 4.41 -6.45
N ARG A 183 -13.82 4.31 -6.57
CA ARG A 183 -14.54 4.68 -7.81
C ARG A 183 -14.70 6.18 -8.00
N ARG A 184 -14.59 6.96 -6.96
CA ARG A 184 -14.91 8.40 -6.95
C ARG A 184 -13.70 9.27 -6.72
N ILE A 185 -12.62 8.74 -6.13
CA ILE A 185 -11.41 9.47 -5.77
C ILE A 185 -10.21 8.83 -6.46
N ARG A 186 -9.24 9.67 -6.81
CA ARG A 186 -7.95 9.31 -7.39
C ARG A 186 -6.83 9.85 -6.53
N PHE A 187 -5.70 9.16 -6.57
CA PHE A 187 -4.48 9.72 -6.04
C PHE A 187 -4.03 10.91 -6.90
N ARG A 188 -3.64 11.97 -6.28
CA ARG A 188 -3.08 13.16 -6.92
C ARG A 188 -2.05 13.83 -6.02
N TRP A 189 -1.27 14.69 -6.56
CA TRP A 189 -0.41 15.60 -5.80
C TRP A 189 -0.83 17.04 -6.14
N ASP A 190 -0.58 17.95 -5.23
CA ASP A 190 -0.89 19.36 -5.38
C ASP A 190 0.41 20.16 -5.36
N LEU A 191 0.75 20.73 -6.51
CA LEU A 191 1.96 21.53 -6.68
C LEU A 191 1.85 22.91 -6.02
N ASP A 192 0.65 23.45 -5.91
CA ASP A 192 0.43 24.80 -5.37
C ASP A 192 0.58 24.80 -3.84
N THR A 193 0.07 23.77 -3.19
CA THR A 193 0.19 23.60 -1.73
C THR A 193 1.41 22.77 -1.30
N GLY A 194 2.06 22.08 -2.24
CA GLY A 194 3.15 21.15 -1.95
C GLY A 194 2.70 19.85 -1.27
N MET A 195 1.40 19.55 -1.28
CA MET A 195 0.86 18.32 -0.71
C MET A 195 1.14 17.13 -1.62
N SER A 196 1.63 16.04 -1.00
CA SER A 196 1.83 14.75 -1.66
C SER A 196 0.50 13.99 -1.88
N ASP A 197 0.60 12.83 -2.48
CA ASP A 197 -0.50 11.93 -2.79
C ASP A 197 -1.34 11.53 -1.57
N ASP A 198 -0.69 11.19 -0.45
CA ASP A 198 -1.38 10.76 0.77
C ASP A 198 -2.34 11.83 1.31
N PRO A 199 -1.86 13.05 1.66
CA PRO A 199 -2.74 14.09 2.18
C PRO A 199 -3.83 14.49 1.19
N CYS A 200 -3.52 14.53 -0.12
CA CYS A 200 -4.51 14.85 -1.12
C CYS A 200 -5.64 13.82 -1.17
N PHE A 201 -5.32 12.53 -1.11
CA PHE A 201 -6.32 11.46 -1.12
C PHE A 201 -7.24 11.54 0.09
N HIS A 202 -6.69 11.73 1.28
CA HIS A 202 -7.48 11.84 2.51
C HIS A 202 -8.33 13.11 2.56
N ALA A 203 -7.79 14.23 2.07
CA ALA A 203 -8.55 15.46 1.94
C ALA A 203 -9.72 15.31 0.96
N ASP A 204 -9.48 14.71 -0.20
CA ASP A 204 -10.54 14.48 -1.19
C ASP A 204 -11.62 13.51 -0.65
N ALA A 205 -11.24 12.46 0.08
CA ALA A 205 -12.20 11.56 0.71
C ALA A 205 -13.11 12.29 1.71
N ARG A 206 -12.52 13.11 2.56
CA ARG A 206 -13.24 13.90 3.54
C ARG A 206 -14.10 15.00 2.89
N ASP A 207 -13.51 15.80 2.00
CA ASP A 207 -14.12 17.04 1.52
C ASP A 207 -15.15 16.78 0.40
N LEU A 208 -14.91 15.77 -0.46
CA LEU A 208 -15.82 15.44 -1.56
C LEU A 208 -16.85 14.37 -1.21
N LEU A 209 -16.53 13.46 -0.31
CA LEU A 209 -17.38 12.32 0.02
C LEU A 209 -17.94 12.36 1.44
N GLY A 210 -17.40 13.20 2.31
CA GLY A 210 -17.73 13.18 3.74
C GLY A 210 -17.19 11.94 4.46
N ILE A 211 -16.17 11.28 3.90
CA ILE A 211 -15.60 10.04 4.41
C ILE A 211 -14.25 10.32 5.08
N PRO A 212 -14.19 10.36 6.41
CA PRO A 212 -12.91 10.46 7.10
C PRO A 212 -12.15 9.14 7.05
N THR A 213 -10.83 9.21 7.20
CA THR A 213 -9.99 8.02 7.35
C THR A 213 -9.96 7.56 8.79
N TYR A 214 -10.22 6.28 9.03
CA TYR A 214 -10.04 5.67 10.34
C TYR A 214 -8.70 4.94 10.41
N VAL A 215 -8.00 5.09 11.53
CA VAL A 215 -6.76 4.37 11.79
C VAL A 215 -6.99 3.26 12.80
N ARG A 216 -6.63 2.06 12.41
CA ARG A 216 -6.70 0.88 13.26
C ARG A 216 -5.38 0.68 14.00
N HIS A 217 -5.32 1.09 15.26
CA HIS A 217 -4.09 1.13 16.05
C HIS A 217 -3.59 -0.23 16.54
N ASP A 218 -4.44 -1.23 16.57
CA ASP A 218 -4.07 -2.61 16.90
C ASP A 218 -3.53 -3.39 15.70
N VAL A 219 -3.52 -2.79 14.51
CA VAL A 219 -2.92 -3.35 13.30
C VAL A 219 -1.70 -2.52 12.94
N LEU A 220 -0.51 -3.04 13.20
CA LEU A 220 0.73 -2.37 12.89
C LEU A 220 1.22 -2.76 11.49
N ALA A 221 1.42 -1.78 10.62
CA ALA A 221 2.20 -1.91 9.40
C ALA A 221 3.55 -1.20 9.55
N ARG A 222 4.59 -1.76 8.95
CA ARG A 222 5.95 -1.20 8.99
C ARG A 222 6.37 -0.76 7.60
N HIS A 223 6.65 0.51 7.47
CA HIS A 223 7.11 1.11 6.23
C HIS A 223 8.64 1.27 6.25
N TYR A 224 9.31 0.76 5.23
CA TYR A 224 10.76 0.78 5.07
C TYR A 224 11.17 1.58 3.83
N PRO A 225 11.09 2.93 3.86
CA PRO A 225 11.29 3.78 2.69
C PRO A 225 12.72 3.79 2.15
N GLU A 226 13.66 3.31 2.93
CA GLU A 226 15.05 3.17 2.53
C GLU A 226 15.34 1.69 2.34
N ALA A 227 15.87 1.32 1.18
CA ALA A 227 16.28 -0.04 0.85
C ALA A 227 17.53 -0.43 1.65
N VAL A 228 17.42 -0.44 2.97
CA VAL A 228 18.50 -0.82 3.86
C VAL A 228 18.24 -2.23 4.34
N GLY A 229 18.96 -3.15 3.75
CA GLY A 229 19.24 -4.49 4.26
C GLY A 229 18.03 -5.35 4.66
N ALA A 230 18.07 -6.59 4.23
CA ALA A 230 17.29 -7.70 4.76
C ALA A 230 15.76 -7.57 4.65
N TYR A 231 15.24 -7.76 3.43
CA TYR A 231 13.83 -8.05 3.20
C TYR A 231 13.33 -9.22 4.06
N GLU A 232 14.18 -10.17 4.41
CA GLU A 232 13.86 -11.26 5.32
C GLU A 232 13.32 -10.77 6.67
N THR A 233 13.88 -9.69 7.21
CA THR A 233 13.39 -9.09 8.46
C THR A 233 12.13 -8.27 8.27
N ARG A 234 11.86 -7.74 7.07
CA ARG A 234 10.67 -6.91 6.79
C ARG A 234 9.39 -7.72 6.83
N PHE A 235 9.47 -8.96 6.31
CA PHE A 235 8.34 -9.87 6.23
C PHE A 235 8.43 -11.01 7.26
N ASN A 236 9.25 -10.85 8.29
CA ASN A 236 9.30 -11.84 9.37
C ASN A 236 7.96 -11.84 10.12
N PRO A 237 7.16 -12.93 10.03
CA PRO A 237 5.86 -13.00 10.67
C PRO A 237 5.91 -12.76 12.18
N SER A 238 6.97 -13.22 12.85
CA SER A 238 7.12 -13.08 14.30
C SER A 238 7.29 -11.63 14.76
N GLU A 239 7.75 -10.75 13.87
CA GLU A 239 7.89 -9.31 14.15
C GLU A 239 6.64 -8.50 13.78
N LEU A 240 5.81 -9.05 12.87
CA LEU A 240 4.57 -8.44 12.43
C LEU A 240 3.37 -8.91 13.27
N GLU A 241 3.48 -10.07 13.89
CA GLU A 241 2.54 -10.52 14.90
C GLU A 241 2.77 -9.71 16.16
N ILE A 242 2.00 -8.65 16.29
CA ILE A 242 2.04 -7.81 17.47
C ILE A 242 1.71 -8.67 18.68
N GLN A 243 2.55 -8.54 19.67
CA GLN A 243 2.27 -8.96 21.03
C GLN A 243 0.83 -8.55 21.38
N ARG A 244 -0.02 -9.54 21.46
CA ARG A 244 -1.40 -9.40 21.94
C ARG A 244 -1.39 -9.14 23.44
#